data_ee151040c15fea1ab5ad26b131dedd04
#
_entry.id   ee151040c15fea1ab5ad26b131dedd04
#
_cell.length_a   1.000
_cell.length_b   1.000
_cell.length_c   1.000
_cell.angle_alpha   90.00
_cell.angle_beta   90.00
_cell.angle_gamma   90.00
#
_symmetry.space_group_name_H-M   'P 1'
#
loop_
_entity.id
_entity.type
_entity.pdbx_description
1 polymer ?
#
loop_
_entity_poly.entity_id
_entity_poly.type
_entity_poly.pdbx_seq_one_letter_code
_entity_poly.pdbx_strand_id
1 'polypeptide(L)'
;YSHMPAVLKEFHRQAPKGRLFLRSMNCYEIRDELLAGSLDIGVFYDCVGGFGRSLTTHALGTYSLALVASPEIRRQYPDFITADQNIPVPFIINEPSCVFRQIFERYLGQKSIALDHTIELWSIPTIKNLVKSDVGISYLPRFSVQAELAEGSLAEIPTELTGTTITAVCGHHKNKWLSPLMQLFLELCTDKIRSEV
;
A
#
# COMPACT_ATOMS: atom_id res chain seq x y z
N TYR A 1 2.45 2.33 6.79
CA TYR A 1 3.66 2.59 7.59
C TYR A 1 3.61 3.93 8.35
N SER A 2 2.81 4.92 7.95
CA SER A 2 2.76 6.26 8.57
C SER A 2 2.36 6.22 10.06
N HIS A 3 1.51 5.27 10.46
CA HIS A 3 1.00 5.15 11.84
C HIS A 3 1.88 4.27 12.75
N MET A 4 2.80 3.50 12.19
CA MET A 4 3.65 2.59 12.96
C MET A 4 4.50 3.28 14.05
N PRO A 5 5.06 4.49 13.83
CA PRO A 5 5.79 5.20 14.89
C PRO A 5 4.96 5.45 16.13
N ALA A 6 3.67 5.79 15.99
CA ALA A 6 2.77 6.01 17.13
C ALA A 6 2.49 4.70 17.90
N VAL A 7 2.27 3.59 17.17
CA VAL A 7 2.10 2.25 17.75
C VAL A 7 3.35 1.85 18.55
N LEU A 8 4.54 2.00 17.97
CA LEU A 8 5.80 1.60 18.60
C LEU A 8 6.11 2.45 19.84
N LYS A 9 5.87 3.76 19.76
CA LYS A 9 6.05 4.66 20.90
C LYS A 9 5.18 4.24 22.08
N GLU A 10 3.91 3.96 21.81
CA GLU A 10 2.96 3.57 22.85
C GLU A 10 3.24 2.17 23.38
N PHE A 11 3.63 1.22 22.52
CA PHE A 11 4.07 -0.10 22.93
C PHE A 11 5.28 -0.02 23.90
N HIS A 12 6.29 0.77 23.55
CA HIS A 12 7.46 0.96 24.40
C HIS A 12 7.11 1.59 25.75
N ARG A 13 6.16 2.53 25.76
CA ARG A 13 5.69 3.16 27.00
C ARG A 13 4.99 2.16 27.93
N GLN A 14 4.14 1.27 27.38
CA GLN A 14 3.37 0.32 28.16
C GLN A 14 4.14 -0.96 28.50
N ALA A 15 5.07 -1.35 27.65
CA ALA A 15 5.89 -2.54 27.82
C ALA A 15 7.40 -2.22 27.67
N PRO A 16 8.01 -1.46 28.59
CA PRO A 16 9.39 -0.97 28.45
C PRO A 16 10.45 -2.09 28.42
N LYS A 17 10.12 -3.27 28.92
CA LYS A 17 10.98 -4.48 28.84
C LYS A 17 10.64 -5.39 27.65
N GLY A 18 9.55 -5.08 26.93
CA GLY A 18 9.16 -5.81 25.74
C GLY A 18 10.11 -5.55 24.58
N ARG A 19 10.43 -6.59 23.81
CA ARG A 19 11.28 -6.48 22.61
C ARG A 19 10.45 -6.77 21.37
N LEU A 20 10.55 -5.88 20.39
CA LEU A 20 9.98 -6.05 19.06
C LEU A 20 11.10 -6.18 18.03
N PHE A 21 10.98 -7.20 17.19
CA PHE A 21 11.83 -7.37 16.01
C PHE A 21 10.98 -7.04 14.77
N LEU A 22 11.32 -5.95 14.11
CA LEU A 22 10.56 -5.47 12.96
C LEU A 22 11.28 -5.80 11.66
N ARG A 23 10.52 -6.29 10.69
CA ARG A 23 11.00 -6.59 9.34
C ARG A 23 10.06 -5.95 8.33
N SER A 24 10.61 -5.41 7.26
CA SER A 24 9.85 -4.94 6.10
C SER A 24 9.82 -6.03 5.04
N MET A 25 8.64 -6.39 4.59
CA MET A 25 8.40 -7.49 3.65
C MET A 25 7.18 -7.14 2.78
N ASN A 26 7.04 -7.80 1.63
CA ASN A 26 5.80 -7.68 0.85
C ASN A 26 4.65 -8.50 1.48
N CYS A 27 3.43 -8.24 1.04
CA CYS A 27 2.23 -8.85 1.64
C CYS A 27 2.21 -10.38 1.53
N TYR A 28 2.73 -10.95 0.45
CA TYR A 28 2.77 -12.40 0.25
C TYR A 28 3.83 -13.07 1.12
N GLU A 29 5.02 -12.44 1.27
CA GLU A 29 6.04 -12.91 2.22
C GLU A 29 5.52 -12.88 3.65
N ILE A 30 4.83 -11.79 4.06
CA ILE A 30 4.20 -11.70 5.38
C ILE A 30 3.22 -12.85 5.58
N ARG A 31 2.37 -13.14 4.60
CA ARG A 31 1.43 -14.27 4.65
C ARG A 31 2.17 -15.59 4.85
N ASP A 32 3.17 -15.86 4.04
CA ASP A 32 3.88 -17.14 4.05
C ASP A 32 4.66 -17.34 5.36
N GLU A 33 5.28 -16.29 5.89
CA GLU A 33 5.96 -16.30 7.19
C GLU A 33 4.99 -16.46 8.36
N LEU A 34 3.79 -15.87 8.30
CA LEU A 34 2.73 -16.10 9.29
C LEU A 34 2.24 -17.54 9.26
N LEU A 35 2.04 -18.12 8.08
CA LEU A 35 1.63 -19.51 7.90
C LEU A 35 2.71 -20.51 8.38
N ALA A 36 3.98 -20.20 8.15
CA ALA A 36 5.12 -20.97 8.62
C ALA A 36 5.38 -20.82 10.13
N GLY A 37 4.79 -19.80 10.79
CA GLY A 37 4.99 -19.53 12.22
C GLY A 37 6.30 -18.81 12.56
N SER A 38 7.07 -18.38 11.56
CA SER A 38 8.31 -17.62 11.71
C SER A 38 8.07 -16.13 11.97
N LEU A 39 6.87 -15.63 11.66
CA LEU A 39 6.40 -14.31 12.01
C LEU A 39 5.23 -14.42 13.00
N ASP A 40 5.23 -13.61 14.04
CA ASP A 40 4.18 -13.63 15.05
C ASP A 40 2.96 -12.82 14.62
N ILE A 41 3.17 -11.60 14.14
CA ILE A 41 2.14 -10.66 13.71
C ILE A 41 2.61 -9.96 12.43
N GLY A 42 1.70 -9.82 11.47
CA GLY A 42 1.91 -9.03 10.26
C GLY A 42 0.97 -7.84 10.19
N VAL A 43 1.47 -6.71 9.67
CA VAL A 43 0.66 -5.54 9.28
C VAL A 43 0.85 -5.33 7.79
N PHE A 44 -0.21 -5.52 7.01
CA PHE A 44 -0.13 -5.59 5.55
C PHE A 44 -1.46 -5.20 4.91
N TYR A 45 -1.47 -5.04 3.59
CA TYR A 45 -2.72 -4.88 2.84
C TYR A 45 -3.31 -6.24 2.48
N ASP A 46 -4.63 -6.33 2.56
CA ASP A 46 -5.35 -7.52 2.13
C ASP A 46 -5.08 -7.77 0.64
N CYS A 47 -4.68 -8.98 0.31
CA CYS A 47 -4.30 -9.35 -1.05
C CYS A 47 -5.52 -9.70 -1.90
N VAL A 48 -5.36 -9.57 -3.20
CA VAL A 48 -6.31 -10.14 -4.17
C VAL A 48 -6.33 -11.67 -4.02
N GLY A 49 -7.49 -12.21 -3.61
CA GLY A 49 -7.67 -13.64 -3.33
C GLY A 49 -7.67 -14.02 -1.85
N GLY A 50 -7.40 -13.04 -0.96
CA GLY A 50 -7.45 -13.24 0.49
C GLY A 50 -6.33 -14.12 1.06
N PHE A 51 -6.37 -14.33 2.37
CA PHE A 51 -5.34 -15.08 3.12
C PHE A 51 -5.77 -16.48 3.55
N GLY A 52 -6.95 -16.91 3.10
CA GLY A 52 -7.50 -18.20 3.47
C GLY A 52 -7.96 -18.27 4.93
N ARG A 53 -8.31 -19.50 5.38
CA ARG A 53 -8.91 -19.73 6.72
C ARG A 53 -7.86 -19.90 7.84
N SER A 54 -6.57 -19.83 7.51
CA SER A 54 -5.50 -20.13 8.47
C SER A 54 -4.98 -18.90 9.21
N LEU A 55 -5.33 -17.70 8.76
CA LEU A 55 -4.99 -16.44 9.42
C LEU A 55 -6.23 -15.80 10.05
N THR A 56 -6.04 -15.22 11.22
CA THR A 56 -6.97 -14.29 11.85
C THR A 56 -6.51 -12.89 11.53
N THR A 57 -7.38 -12.07 10.92
CA THR A 57 -7.05 -10.70 10.52
C THR A 57 -8.03 -9.71 11.13
N HIS A 58 -7.52 -8.54 11.50
CA HIS A 58 -8.28 -7.41 12.02
C HIS A 58 -8.10 -6.24 11.07
N ALA A 59 -9.19 -5.72 10.52
CA ALA A 59 -9.15 -4.56 9.64
C ALA A 59 -8.71 -3.31 10.43
N LEU A 60 -7.72 -2.60 9.90
CA LEU A 60 -7.18 -1.37 10.48
C LEU A 60 -7.72 -0.13 9.80
N GLY A 61 -7.93 -0.19 8.49
CA GLY A 61 -8.47 0.91 7.71
C GLY A 61 -8.56 0.58 6.24
N THR A 62 -9.39 1.31 5.52
CA THR A 62 -9.59 1.18 4.08
C THR A 62 -9.16 2.46 3.40
N TYR A 63 -8.32 2.35 2.37
CA TYR A 63 -7.67 3.46 1.71
C TYR A 63 -7.98 3.47 0.23
N SER A 64 -8.38 4.61 -0.31
CA SER A 64 -8.52 4.83 -1.75
C SER A 64 -7.16 4.93 -2.43
N LEU A 65 -7.14 4.68 -3.73
CA LEU A 65 -5.96 4.74 -4.57
C LEU A 65 -6.12 5.89 -5.59
N ALA A 66 -5.01 6.41 -6.07
CA ALA A 66 -5.00 7.47 -7.08
C ALA A 66 -3.91 7.21 -8.12
N LEU A 67 -4.25 7.38 -9.39
CA LEU A 67 -3.27 7.50 -10.47
C LEU A 67 -2.76 8.94 -10.48
N VAL A 68 -1.46 9.11 -10.27
CA VAL A 68 -0.84 10.42 -10.14
C VAL A 68 0.26 10.63 -11.18
N ALA A 69 0.35 11.86 -11.63
CA ALA A 69 1.36 12.37 -12.55
C ALA A 69 1.79 13.75 -12.12
N SER A 70 2.84 14.29 -12.73
CA SER A 70 3.08 15.72 -12.70
C SER A 70 1.97 16.47 -13.44
N PRO A 71 1.76 17.77 -13.16
CA PRO A 71 0.82 18.61 -13.93
C PRO A 71 1.11 18.62 -15.44
N GLU A 72 2.39 18.52 -15.83
CA GLU A 72 2.81 18.46 -17.24
C GLU A 72 2.35 17.18 -17.92
N ILE A 73 2.68 16.01 -17.34
CA ILE A 73 2.25 14.70 -17.88
C ILE A 73 0.72 14.59 -17.86
N ARG A 74 0.06 15.07 -16.79
CA ARG A 74 -1.41 15.11 -16.70
C ARG A 74 -2.05 15.87 -17.86
N ARG A 75 -1.42 16.97 -18.31
CA ARG A 75 -1.90 17.78 -19.44
C ARG A 75 -1.71 17.08 -20.77
N GLN A 76 -0.56 16.40 -20.95
CA GLN A 76 -0.23 15.68 -22.18
C GLN A 76 -1.03 14.40 -22.36
N TYR A 77 -1.27 13.66 -21.27
CA TYR A 77 -1.93 12.34 -21.26
C TYR A 77 -3.09 12.34 -20.25
N PRO A 78 -4.20 13.01 -20.58
CA PRO A 78 -5.30 13.19 -19.63
C PRO A 78 -6.23 11.98 -19.50
N ASP A 79 -6.16 11.03 -20.42
CA ASP A 79 -7.15 9.97 -20.58
C ASP A 79 -6.55 8.59 -20.36
N PHE A 80 -7.01 7.93 -19.29
CA PHE A 80 -6.77 6.51 -19.00
C PHE A 80 -8.09 5.72 -18.93
N ILE A 81 -9.18 6.28 -19.42
CA ILE A 81 -10.50 5.65 -19.48
C ILE A 81 -10.72 4.97 -20.84
N THR A 82 -10.28 5.59 -21.92
CA THR A 82 -10.40 5.04 -23.27
C THR A 82 -9.49 3.82 -23.43
N ALA A 83 -10.03 2.74 -23.97
CA ALA A 83 -9.30 1.52 -24.24
C ALA A 83 -8.38 1.62 -25.49
N ASP A 84 -7.52 0.63 -25.66
CA ASP A 84 -6.65 0.45 -26.83
C ASP A 84 -5.69 1.62 -27.07
N GLN A 85 -5.09 2.14 -25.97
CA GLN A 85 -4.13 3.25 -26.02
C GLN A 85 -2.70 2.75 -25.83
N ASN A 86 -1.77 3.42 -26.51
CA ASN A 86 -0.33 3.34 -26.23
C ASN A 86 0.14 4.68 -25.70
N ILE A 87 0.51 4.73 -24.43
CA ILE A 87 0.90 5.94 -23.72
C ILE A 87 2.40 5.85 -23.43
N PRO A 88 3.25 6.66 -24.09
CA PRO A 88 4.70 6.56 -23.99
C PRO A 88 5.23 7.20 -22.70
N VAL A 89 4.73 6.75 -21.56
CA VAL A 89 5.09 7.24 -20.23
C VAL A 89 5.47 6.06 -19.36
N PRO A 90 6.60 6.09 -18.63
CA PRO A 90 6.96 5.04 -17.68
C PRO A 90 5.98 4.92 -16.52
N PHE A 91 5.77 3.69 -16.09
CA PHE A 91 5.06 3.37 -14.84
C PHE A 91 6.09 3.19 -13.70
N ILE A 92 6.07 4.08 -12.72
CA ILE A 92 7.01 4.08 -11.59
C ILE A 92 6.29 3.51 -10.38
N ILE A 93 6.70 2.34 -9.89
CA ILE A 93 5.94 1.61 -8.87
C ILE A 93 6.84 0.64 -8.07
N ASN A 94 6.28 0.06 -7.02
CA ASN A 94 6.94 -0.98 -6.23
C ASN A 94 7.06 -2.31 -7.00
N GLU A 95 7.57 -3.33 -6.32
CA GLU A 95 7.76 -4.68 -6.84
C GLU A 95 6.46 -5.34 -7.35
N PRO A 96 6.54 -6.41 -8.16
CA PRO A 96 5.36 -7.06 -8.76
C PRO A 96 4.34 -7.61 -7.77
N SER A 97 4.76 -7.96 -6.53
CA SER A 97 3.85 -8.43 -5.47
C SER A 97 3.09 -7.30 -4.76
N CYS A 98 3.33 -6.04 -5.10
CA CYS A 98 2.62 -4.91 -4.51
C CYS A 98 1.14 -4.92 -4.92
N VAL A 99 0.23 -4.91 -3.95
CA VAL A 99 -1.22 -5.05 -4.17
C VAL A 99 -1.76 -3.97 -5.09
N PHE A 100 -1.42 -2.70 -4.88
CA PHE A 100 -1.93 -1.61 -5.72
C PHE A 100 -1.29 -1.61 -7.13
N ARG A 101 -0.04 -2.09 -7.30
CA ARG A 101 0.53 -2.35 -8.62
C ARG A 101 -0.30 -3.39 -9.38
N GLN A 102 -0.61 -4.51 -8.75
CA GLN A 102 -1.40 -5.59 -9.38
C GLN A 102 -2.80 -5.12 -9.78
N ILE A 103 -3.43 -4.27 -8.97
CA ILE A 103 -4.73 -3.67 -9.30
C ILE A 103 -4.62 -2.84 -10.58
N PHE A 104 -3.62 -1.96 -10.66
CA PHE A 104 -3.47 -1.08 -11.81
C PHE A 104 -3.01 -1.81 -13.07
N GLU A 105 -2.05 -2.72 -12.97
CA GLU A 105 -1.61 -3.54 -14.11
C GLU A 105 -2.76 -4.40 -14.69
N ARG A 106 -3.62 -4.95 -13.82
CA ARG A 106 -4.83 -5.65 -14.27
C ARG A 106 -5.78 -4.71 -15.01
N TYR A 107 -6.00 -3.52 -14.51
CA TYR A 107 -6.81 -2.50 -15.17
C TYR A 107 -6.25 -2.13 -16.55
N LEU A 108 -4.94 -1.87 -16.65
CA LEU A 108 -4.28 -1.61 -17.92
C LEU A 108 -4.48 -2.76 -18.92
N GLY A 109 -4.32 -4.00 -18.47
CA GLY A 109 -4.55 -5.19 -19.29
C GLY A 109 -6.00 -5.33 -19.78
N GLN A 110 -6.98 -5.07 -18.89
CA GLN A 110 -8.41 -5.12 -19.26
C GLN A 110 -8.79 -4.04 -20.28
N LYS A 111 -8.12 -2.89 -20.24
CA LYS A 111 -8.33 -1.77 -21.15
C LYS A 111 -7.45 -1.83 -22.40
N SER A 112 -6.53 -2.77 -22.50
CA SER A 112 -5.50 -2.78 -23.56
C SER A 112 -4.72 -1.46 -23.63
N ILE A 113 -4.37 -0.90 -22.46
CA ILE A 113 -3.55 0.30 -22.35
C ILE A 113 -2.11 -0.15 -22.12
N ALA A 114 -1.20 0.20 -23.03
CA ALA A 114 0.22 -0.05 -22.90
C ALA A 114 0.95 1.22 -22.44
N LEU A 115 1.83 1.07 -21.46
CA LEU A 115 2.80 2.08 -21.02
C LEU A 115 4.17 1.77 -21.63
N ASP A 116 5.10 2.74 -21.61
CA ASP A 116 6.42 2.56 -22.20
C ASP A 116 7.20 1.42 -21.52
N HIS A 117 7.48 1.56 -20.23
CA HIS A 117 8.12 0.54 -19.41
C HIS A 117 7.82 0.77 -17.92
N THR A 118 8.24 -0.17 -17.07
CA THR A 118 8.11 -0.04 -15.61
C THR A 118 9.46 0.30 -14.99
N ILE A 119 9.47 1.32 -14.11
CA ILE A 119 10.59 1.65 -13.22
C ILE A 119 10.23 1.15 -11.84
N GLU A 120 10.98 0.17 -11.35
CA GLU A 120 10.70 -0.48 -10.07
C GLU A 120 11.52 0.12 -8.94
N LEU A 121 10.86 0.60 -7.88
CA LEU A 121 11.48 1.22 -6.72
C LEU A 121 10.76 0.85 -5.43
N TRP A 122 11.49 0.67 -4.34
CA TRP A 122 10.95 0.28 -3.03
C TRP A 122 10.53 1.46 -2.13
N SER A 123 10.78 2.70 -2.56
CA SER A 123 10.59 3.90 -1.75
C SER A 123 9.49 4.79 -2.33
N ILE A 124 8.34 4.87 -1.69
CA ILE A 124 7.25 5.78 -2.08
C ILE A 124 7.72 7.24 -2.17
N PRO A 125 8.50 7.79 -1.21
CA PRO A 125 9.05 9.14 -1.37
C PRO A 125 9.89 9.32 -2.64
N THR A 126 10.71 8.32 -3.01
CA THR A 126 11.50 8.36 -4.25
C THR A 126 10.60 8.28 -5.48
N ILE A 127 9.60 7.40 -5.47
CA ILE A 127 8.59 7.31 -6.54
C ILE A 127 7.92 8.67 -6.75
N LYS A 128 7.42 9.30 -5.68
CA LYS A 128 6.79 10.63 -5.74
C LYS A 128 7.72 11.69 -6.34
N ASN A 129 8.99 11.71 -5.96
CA ASN A 129 9.95 12.66 -6.48
C ASN A 129 10.18 12.49 -7.98
N LEU A 130 10.28 11.25 -8.48
CA LEU A 130 10.40 10.99 -9.91
C LEU A 130 9.14 11.39 -10.67
N VAL A 131 7.95 11.11 -10.13
CA VAL A 131 6.69 11.56 -10.75
C VAL A 131 6.60 13.09 -10.81
N LYS A 132 6.98 13.79 -9.74
CA LYS A 132 7.05 15.26 -9.74
C LYS A 132 8.05 15.83 -10.75
N SER A 133 9.06 15.06 -11.11
CA SER A 133 10.12 15.44 -12.05
C SER A 133 9.82 15.02 -13.51
N ASP A 134 8.58 14.81 -13.86
CA ASP A 134 8.12 14.45 -15.21
C ASP A 134 8.69 13.13 -15.76
N VAL A 135 9.18 12.23 -14.90
CA VAL A 135 9.75 10.95 -15.34
C VAL A 135 8.69 9.94 -15.73
N GLY A 136 7.54 9.95 -15.07
CA GLY A 136 6.47 8.99 -15.34
C GLY A 136 5.24 9.19 -14.45
N ILE A 137 4.42 8.15 -14.39
CA ILE A 137 3.18 8.10 -13.59
C ILE A 137 3.27 7.02 -12.52
N SER A 138 2.42 7.12 -11.49
CA SER A 138 2.34 6.09 -10.45
C SER A 138 0.91 5.91 -9.95
N TYR A 139 0.59 4.71 -9.48
CA TYR A 139 -0.70 4.40 -8.84
C TYR A 139 -0.46 4.07 -7.37
N LEU A 140 -0.86 4.96 -6.48
CA LEU A 140 -0.47 4.96 -5.08
C LEU A 140 -1.66 5.13 -4.14
N PRO A 141 -1.56 4.68 -2.87
CA PRO A 141 -2.54 5.04 -1.86
C PRO A 141 -2.68 6.57 -1.73
N ARG A 142 -3.92 7.06 -1.84
CA ARG A 142 -4.22 8.50 -1.86
C ARG A 142 -3.63 9.26 -0.67
N PHE A 143 -3.65 8.67 0.52
CA PHE A 143 -3.08 9.30 1.71
C PHE A 143 -1.57 9.60 1.58
N SER A 144 -0.85 8.80 0.77
CA SER A 144 0.59 8.97 0.58
C SER A 144 0.95 10.15 -0.34
N VAL A 145 -0.01 10.64 -1.11
CA VAL A 145 0.15 11.72 -2.12
C VAL A 145 -0.75 12.92 -1.83
N GLN A 146 -1.48 12.90 -0.72
CA GLN A 146 -2.49 13.92 -0.41
C GLN A 146 -1.91 15.33 -0.29
N ALA A 147 -0.72 15.48 0.29
CA ALA A 147 -0.04 16.76 0.41
C ALA A 147 0.31 17.31 -0.98
N GLU A 148 0.93 16.50 -1.83
CA GLU A 148 1.34 16.88 -3.17
C GLU A 148 0.15 17.19 -4.08
N LEU A 149 -0.97 16.49 -3.92
CA LEU A 149 -2.22 16.81 -4.62
C LEU A 149 -2.80 18.15 -4.16
N ALA A 150 -2.78 18.43 -2.85
CA ALA A 150 -3.26 19.69 -2.29
C ALA A 150 -2.38 20.89 -2.70
N GLU A 151 -1.07 20.70 -2.77
CA GLU A 151 -0.10 21.71 -3.22
C GLU A 151 -0.10 21.91 -4.74
N GLY A 152 -0.66 20.96 -5.49
CA GLY A 152 -0.64 20.96 -6.95
C GLY A 152 0.71 20.55 -7.57
N SER A 153 1.64 20.00 -6.77
CA SER A 153 2.90 19.44 -7.29
C SER A 153 2.73 18.06 -7.93
N LEU A 154 1.62 17.38 -7.63
CA LEU A 154 1.08 16.23 -8.35
C LEU A 154 -0.35 16.51 -8.78
N ALA A 155 -0.77 15.87 -9.85
CA ALA A 155 -2.14 15.88 -10.34
C ALA A 155 -2.68 14.46 -10.49
N GLU A 156 -3.96 14.27 -10.19
CA GLU A 156 -4.64 12.99 -10.38
C GLU A 156 -5.12 12.85 -11.83
N ILE A 157 -4.90 11.68 -12.41
CA ILE A 157 -5.48 11.30 -13.69
C ILE A 157 -6.72 10.44 -13.41
N PRO A 158 -7.91 10.80 -13.91
CA PRO A 158 -9.11 10.01 -13.76
C PRO A 158 -8.97 8.62 -14.39
N THR A 159 -9.50 7.61 -13.69
CA THR A 159 -9.61 6.24 -14.18
C THR A 159 -10.98 5.67 -13.82
N GLU A 160 -11.37 4.54 -14.39
CA GLU A 160 -12.57 3.80 -13.97
C GLU A 160 -12.35 3.03 -12.65
N LEU A 161 -11.14 3.10 -12.07
CA LEU A 161 -10.82 2.54 -10.74
C LEU A 161 -11.30 3.44 -9.59
N THR A 162 -12.05 4.51 -9.87
CA THR A 162 -12.65 5.36 -8.85
C THR A 162 -13.48 4.52 -7.88
N GLY A 163 -13.19 4.62 -6.58
CA GLY A 163 -13.84 3.80 -5.55
C GLY A 163 -13.13 2.47 -5.25
N THR A 164 -12.10 2.10 -6.01
CA THR A 164 -11.23 0.97 -5.65
C THR A 164 -10.43 1.31 -4.40
N THR A 165 -10.47 0.40 -3.43
CA THR A 165 -9.80 0.58 -2.15
C THR A 165 -8.93 -0.62 -1.82
N ILE A 166 -7.95 -0.39 -0.95
CA ILE A 166 -7.16 -1.42 -0.29
C ILE A 166 -7.44 -1.37 1.21
N THR A 167 -7.50 -2.53 1.85
CA THR A 167 -7.72 -2.63 3.29
C THR A 167 -6.42 -3.02 3.98
N ALA A 168 -5.96 -2.19 4.90
CA ALA A 168 -4.88 -2.56 5.81
C ALA A 168 -5.41 -3.47 6.90
N VAL A 169 -4.68 -4.51 7.19
CA VAL A 169 -5.03 -5.49 8.24
C VAL A 169 -3.83 -5.76 9.14
N CYS A 170 -4.12 -6.12 10.39
CA CYS A 170 -3.18 -6.74 11.29
C CYS A 170 -3.58 -8.20 11.46
N GLY A 171 -2.65 -9.14 11.28
CA GLY A 171 -2.97 -10.55 11.28
C GLY A 171 -1.95 -11.43 11.97
N HIS A 172 -2.40 -12.61 12.37
CA HIS A 172 -1.59 -13.68 12.96
C HIS A 172 -2.14 -15.05 12.56
N HIS A 173 -1.35 -16.11 12.72
CA HIS A 173 -1.85 -17.47 12.49
C HIS A 173 -2.98 -17.79 13.49
N LYS A 174 -4.09 -18.37 13.04
CA LYS A 174 -5.27 -18.62 13.88
C LYS A 174 -5.00 -19.49 15.11
N ASN A 175 -4.02 -20.41 15.00
CA ASN A 175 -3.63 -21.32 16.09
C ASN A 175 -2.47 -20.74 16.93
N LYS A 176 -2.05 -19.49 16.67
CA LYS A 176 -0.99 -18.87 17.46
C LYS A 176 -1.49 -18.54 18.85
N TRP A 177 -0.76 -19.00 19.87
CA TRP A 177 -0.98 -18.51 21.22
C TRP A 177 -0.51 -17.04 21.31
N LEU A 178 -1.42 -16.17 21.69
CA LEU A 178 -1.13 -14.74 21.81
C LEU A 178 -0.61 -14.43 23.21
N SER A 179 0.68 -14.08 23.30
CA SER A 179 1.26 -13.58 24.54
C SER A 179 0.65 -12.21 24.90
N PRO A 180 0.75 -11.76 26.17
CA PRO A 180 0.29 -10.43 26.55
C PRO A 180 0.91 -9.30 25.73
N LEU A 181 2.19 -9.43 25.31
CA LEU A 181 2.86 -8.47 24.44
C LEU A 181 2.27 -8.45 23.03
N MET A 182 1.91 -9.62 22.49
CA MET A 182 1.27 -9.71 21.18
C MET A 182 -0.14 -9.12 21.22
N GLN A 183 -0.90 -9.38 22.28
CA GLN A 183 -2.24 -8.80 22.47
C GLN A 183 -2.15 -7.28 22.54
N LEU A 184 -1.23 -6.74 23.36
CA LEU A 184 -0.99 -5.30 23.44
C LEU A 184 -0.65 -4.70 22.06
N PHE A 185 0.22 -5.35 21.29
CA PHE A 185 0.59 -4.85 19.96
C PHE A 185 -0.61 -4.82 19.01
N LEU A 186 -1.44 -5.88 19.00
CA LEU A 186 -2.66 -5.95 18.18
C LEU A 186 -3.66 -4.86 18.57
N GLU A 187 -3.89 -4.64 19.87
CA GLU A 187 -4.76 -3.58 20.38
C GLU A 187 -4.26 -2.20 19.93
N LEU A 188 -2.97 -1.92 20.11
CA LEU A 188 -2.37 -0.65 19.70
C LEU A 188 -2.43 -0.42 18.19
N CYS A 189 -2.23 -1.45 17.38
CA CYS A 189 -2.43 -1.36 15.92
C CYS A 189 -3.88 -0.98 15.60
N THR A 190 -4.85 -1.65 16.24
CA THR A 190 -6.27 -1.37 16.04
C THR A 190 -6.64 0.04 16.47
N ASP A 191 -6.21 0.47 17.65
CA ASP A 191 -6.60 1.77 18.21
C ASP A 191 -5.95 2.94 17.49
N LYS A 192 -4.63 2.86 17.23
CA LYS A 192 -3.88 3.99 16.67
C LYS A 192 -4.07 4.15 15.16
N ILE A 193 -4.29 3.06 14.45
CA ILE A 193 -4.46 3.11 12.99
C ILE A 193 -5.91 3.43 12.62
N ARG A 194 -6.92 2.90 13.36
CA ARG A 194 -8.34 3.20 13.14
C ARG A 194 -8.73 4.65 13.47
N SER A 195 -8.11 5.26 14.45
CA SER A 195 -8.50 6.60 14.91
C SER A 195 -8.10 7.73 13.97
N GLU A 196 -7.39 7.43 12.89
CA GLU A 196 -6.92 8.42 11.90
C GLU A 196 -7.50 8.22 10.49
N VAL A 197 -8.51 7.33 10.35
CA VAL A 197 -9.22 7.06 9.07
C VAL A 197 -10.56 7.77 8.99
#